data_60f783f63d293d70e94d56b5f9b04f64
#
_entry.id   60f783f63d293d70e94d56b5f9b04f64
#
_cell.length_a   1.000
_cell.length_b   1.000
_cell.length_c   1.000
_cell.angle_alpha   90.00
_cell.angle_beta   90.00
_cell.angle_gamma   90.00
#
_symmetry.space_group_name_H-M   'P 1'
#
loop_
_entity.id
_entity.type
_entity.pdbx_description
1 polymer ?
#
loop_
_entity_poly.entity_id
_entity_poly.type
_entity_poly.pdbx_seq_one_letter_code
_entity_poly.pdbx_strand_id
1 'polypeptide(L)'
;MVFENDATYLIMENERQDKNSITGLFKAGSRIIASPGCGSPTTLLKILNRASSNTPDMHLFSGLQIDYSPFYESVDQKWLKYSTWHVMSQMRNLLDAGVAEYIPAKASQIPSLIKKWKIDTALVRISPKDEKGFHSLGATGSYMCEAVKSCPTVIAEIDEDVPHTFGNRIHESLISSCIKSEEKMPAYKIGSDIGDSEVIAAHIIKLIPQNSTLQIGIGSISESVMSQLLQSNLESLRFAGMGCDPMSDMFD
;
A
#
# COMPACT_ATOMS: atom_id res chain seq x y z
N MET A 1 33.59 20.51 -14.90
CA MET A 1 33.18 20.96 -13.58
C MET A 1 32.13 19.98 -13.11
N VAL A 2 32.62 18.89 -12.60
CA VAL A 2 31.84 17.74 -12.07
C VAL A 2 32.51 17.51 -10.72
N PHE A 3 31.76 17.58 -9.63
CA PHE A 3 32.06 17.06 -8.31
C PHE A 3 31.20 17.80 -7.28
N GLU A 4 29.98 17.30 -7.07
CA GLU A 4 29.21 17.62 -5.86
C GLU A 4 28.13 16.53 -5.54
N ASN A 5 28.38 15.27 -5.93
CA ASN A 5 27.39 14.20 -5.67
C ASN A 5 27.90 13.04 -4.78
N ASP A 6 29.16 13.06 -4.34
CA ASP A 6 29.67 11.92 -3.55
C ASP A 6 29.31 11.96 -2.05
N ALA A 7 28.98 13.11 -1.50
CA ALA A 7 28.64 13.22 -0.07
C ALA A 7 27.24 12.68 0.26
N THR A 8 26.29 12.81 -0.65
CA THR A 8 24.91 12.30 -0.48
C THR A 8 24.84 10.78 -0.60
N TYR A 9 25.74 10.18 -1.41
CA TYR A 9 25.81 8.74 -1.62
C TYR A 9 26.31 7.97 -0.38
N LEU A 10 27.23 8.54 0.35
CA LEU A 10 27.79 7.96 1.58
C LEU A 10 26.85 8.04 2.79
N ILE A 11 25.89 8.99 2.76
CA ILE A 11 24.93 9.17 3.86
C ILE A 11 23.90 8.04 3.90
N MET A 12 23.48 7.49 2.76
CA MET A 12 22.40 6.48 2.70
C MET A 12 22.85 5.04 3.00
N GLU A 13 24.12 4.68 2.88
CA GLU A 13 24.62 3.36 3.25
C GLU A 13 24.84 3.18 4.76
N ASN A 14 24.99 4.27 5.52
CA ASN A 14 25.28 4.24 6.94
C ASN A 14 24.13 4.64 7.87
N GLU A 15 22.97 5.13 7.34
CA GLU A 15 21.89 5.61 8.18
C GLU A 15 20.58 4.80 7.99
N ARG A 16 20.63 3.52 8.29
CA ARG A 16 19.42 2.85 8.80
C ARG A 16 19.12 3.50 10.14
N GLN A 17 18.19 4.46 10.10
CA GLN A 17 17.86 5.19 11.32
C GLN A 17 17.23 4.25 12.34
N ASP A 18 17.50 4.47 13.61
CA ASP A 18 16.80 3.77 14.66
C ASP A 18 15.35 4.32 14.78
N LYS A 19 14.50 3.61 15.51
CA LYS A 19 13.10 3.99 15.70
C LYS A 19 12.93 5.38 16.33
N ASN A 20 13.87 5.82 17.14
CA ASN A 20 13.80 7.12 17.83
C ASN A 20 14.05 8.25 16.84
N SER A 21 15.01 8.07 15.93
CA SER A 21 15.29 9.02 14.86
C SER A 21 14.08 9.16 13.92
N ILE A 22 13.44 8.05 13.53
CA ILE A 22 12.20 8.07 12.73
C ILE A 22 11.06 8.78 13.50
N THR A 23 10.90 8.50 14.80
CA THR A 23 9.89 9.14 15.64
C THR A 23 10.03 10.67 15.62
N GLY A 24 11.26 11.18 15.62
CA GLY A 24 11.56 12.62 15.58
C GLY A 24 11.20 13.31 14.24
N LEU A 25 10.92 12.56 13.18
CA LEU A 25 10.47 13.11 11.90
C LEU A 25 8.98 13.49 11.90
N PHE A 26 8.18 12.88 12.77
CA PHE A 26 6.77 13.21 12.91
C PHE A 26 6.59 14.47 13.74
N LYS A 27 5.91 15.46 13.18
CA LYS A 27 5.69 16.77 13.81
C LYS A 27 4.20 17.00 14.10
N ALA A 28 3.91 17.85 15.05
CA ALA A 28 2.55 18.31 15.31
C ALA A 28 1.94 18.90 14.03
N GLY A 29 0.71 18.49 13.70
CA GLY A 29 0.02 18.93 12.50
C GLY A 29 0.43 18.20 11.22
N SER A 30 1.38 17.24 11.26
CA SER A 30 1.79 16.47 10.07
C SER A 30 0.60 15.78 9.41
N ARG A 31 0.56 15.85 8.07
CA ARG A 31 -0.42 15.19 7.20
C ARG A 31 0.26 14.06 6.45
N ILE A 32 -0.01 12.86 6.88
CA ILE A 32 0.75 11.67 6.54
C ILE A 32 -0.08 10.78 5.62
N ILE A 33 0.51 10.24 4.56
CA ILE A 33 -0.13 9.22 3.72
C ILE A 33 0.68 7.93 3.79
N ALA A 34 -0.01 6.79 3.87
CA ALA A 34 0.64 5.47 3.92
C ALA A 34 0.27 4.59 2.73
N SER A 35 1.19 3.71 2.32
CA SER A 35 0.96 2.69 1.30
C SER A 35 -0.19 1.78 1.68
N PRO A 36 -1.04 1.39 0.70
CA PRO A 36 -2.20 0.53 0.94
C PRO A 36 -1.89 -0.96 0.75
N GLY A 37 -2.82 -1.80 1.15
CA GLY A 37 -2.85 -3.23 0.87
C GLY A 37 -1.64 -3.98 1.39
N CYS A 38 -1.11 -4.91 0.60
CA CYS A 38 0.10 -5.66 0.95
C CYS A 38 1.34 -4.78 1.09
N GLY A 39 1.34 -3.59 0.51
CA GLY A 39 2.41 -2.59 0.65
C GLY A 39 2.31 -1.74 1.92
N SER A 40 1.43 -2.06 2.87
CA SER A 40 1.30 -1.30 4.12
C SER A 40 2.60 -1.31 4.93
N PRO A 41 3.17 -0.14 5.31
CA PRO A 41 4.42 -0.03 6.05
C PRO A 41 4.18 -0.25 7.55
N THR A 42 3.96 -1.49 7.95
CA THR A 42 3.49 -1.87 9.29
C THR A 42 4.43 -1.44 10.40
N THR A 43 5.75 -1.54 10.18
CA THR A 43 6.76 -1.05 11.15
C THR A 43 6.64 0.46 11.36
N LEU A 44 6.54 1.23 10.27
CA LEU A 44 6.40 2.69 10.35
C LEU A 44 5.06 3.10 10.97
N LEU A 45 3.96 2.39 10.69
CA LEU A 45 2.67 2.66 11.29
C LEU A 45 2.69 2.42 12.81
N LYS A 46 3.40 1.39 13.29
CA LYS A 46 3.61 1.17 14.73
C LYS A 46 4.44 2.29 15.37
N ILE A 47 5.46 2.79 14.67
CA ILE A 47 6.25 3.94 15.14
C ILE A 47 5.39 5.21 15.17
N LEU A 48 4.61 5.47 14.14
CA LEU A 48 3.67 6.59 14.07
C LEU A 48 2.67 6.55 15.23
N ASN A 49 2.09 5.38 15.53
CA ASN A 49 1.18 5.22 16.64
C ASN A 49 1.83 5.57 17.99
N ARG A 50 3.07 5.13 18.23
CA ARG A 50 3.81 5.51 19.44
C ARG A 50 4.13 7.01 19.48
N ALA A 51 4.49 7.60 18.34
CA ALA A 51 4.76 9.03 18.24
C ALA A 51 3.52 9.86 18.55
N SER A 52 2.33 9.39 18.19
CA SER A 52 1.07 10.12 18.37
C SER A 52 0.75 10.46 19.81
N SER A 53 1.22 9.66 20.76
CA SER A 53 1.02 9.93 22.21
C SER A 53 1.67 11.25 22.67
N ASN A 54 2.73 11.68 21.98
CA ASN A 54 3.51 12.87 22.35
C ASN A 54 3.50 13.97 21.28
N THR A 55 2.88 13.70 20.11
CA THR A 55 2.88 14.62 18.97
C THR A 55 1.43 14.89 18.54
N PRO A 56 0.86 16.04 18.90
CA PRO A 56 -0.56 16.34 18.68
C PRO A 56 -0.88 16.64 17.21
N ASP A 57 -2.18 16.56 16.90
CA ASP A 57 -2.80 16.99 15.63
C ASP A 57 -2.27 16.31 14.37
N MET A 58 -1.64 15.16 14.45
CA MET A 58 -1.27 14.39 13.27
C MET A 58 -2.51 13.81 12.58
N HIS A 59 -2.45 13.74 11.25
CA HIS A 59 -3.53 13.21 10.43
C HIS A 59 -3.00 12.16 9.45
N LEU A 60 -3.41 10.91 9.62
CA LEU A 60 -3.09 9.83 8.71
C LEU A 60 -4.17 9.69 7.64
N PHE A 61 -3.73 9.50 6.41
CA PHE A 61 -4.53 9.18 5.24
C PHE A 61 -4.09 7.85 4.66
N SER A 62 -5.00 6.93 4.40
CA SER A 62 -4.68 5.73 3.63
C SER A 62 -5.90 5.16 2.93
N GLY A 63 -5.67 4.40 1.87
CA GLY A 63 -6.69 3.59 1.20
C GLY A 63 -6.87 2.25 1.90
N LEU A 64 -6.98 1.19 1.10
CA LEU A 64 -7.15 -0.19 1.50
C LEU A 64 -6.11 -0.60 2.58
N GLN A 65 -6.54 -0.80 3.81
CA GLN A 65 -5.73 -1.39 4.88
C GLN A 65 -6.26 -2.79 5.17
N ILE A 66 -5.46 -3.80 4.88
CA ILE A 66 -5.85 -5.23 4.97
C ILE A 66 -5.37 -5.91 6.25
N ASP A 67 -4.39 -5.32 6.92
CA ASP A 67 -3.91 -5.84 8.19
C ASP A 67 -4.54 -5.08 9.36
N TYR A 68 -4.94 -5.84 10.36
CA TYR A 68 -5.37 -5.28 11.64
C TYR A 68 -4.12 -4.87 12.41
N SER A 69 -3.55 -3.74 12.03
CA SER A 69 -2.40 -3.19 12.73
C SER A 69 -2.80 -2.78 14.16
N PRO A 70 -1.93 -2.95 15.14
CA PRO A 70 -2.09 -2.38 16.49
C PRO A 70 -2.42 -0.88 16.48
N PHE A 71 -2.19 -0.21 15.36
CA PHE A 71 -2.61 1.13 15.05
C PHE A 71 -4.13 1.35 15.24
N TYR A 72 -4.97 0.39 14.87
CA TYR A 72 -6.43 0.51 14.99
C TYR A 72 -6.98 0.21 16.38
N GLU A 73 -6.26 -0.57 17.18
CA GLU A 73 -6.68 -0.92 18.55
C GLU A 73 -6.38 0.19 19.57
N SER A 74 -5.42 1.05 19.25
CA SER A 74 -4.90 2.04 20.19
C SER A 74 -4.95 3.48 19.65
N VAL A 75 -5.81 3.76 18.64
CA VAL A 75 -5.98 5.13 18.16
C VAL A 75 -6.55 5.98 19.30
N ASP A 76 -5.70 6.74 19.94
CA ASP A 76 -6.12 7.83 20.78
C ASP A 76 -6.59 8.96 19.85
N GLN A 77 -7.90 9.11 19.72
CA GLN A 77 -8.57 10.13 18.90
C GLN A 77 -8.03 11.55 19.13
N LYS A 78 -7.48 11.78 20.31
CA LYS A 78 -6.96 13.07 20.71
C LYS A 78 -5.73 13.50 19.91
N TRP A 79 -4.92 12.53 19.44
CA TRP A 79 -3.59 12.80 18.91
C TRP A 79 -3.42 12.48 17.44
N LEU A 80 -4.15 11.50 16.92
CA LEU A 80 -4.05 11.06 15.54
C LEU A 80 -5.43 10.96 14.91
N LYS A 81 -5.70 11.82 13.93
CA LYS A 81 -6.87 11.72 13.06
C LYS A 81 -6.60 10.69 11.97
N TYR A 82 -7.61 9.95 11.56
CA TYR A 82 -7.48 9.00 10.48
C TYR A 82 -8.58 9.20 9.43
N SER A 83 -8.20 9.31 8.17
CA SER A 83 -9.13 9.39 7.04
C SER A 83 -8.85 8.31 6.02
N THR A 84 -9.90 7.66 5.53
CA THR A 84 -9.80 6.59 4.53
C THR A 84 -10.86 6.75 3.45
N TRP A 85 -10.54 6.33 2.22
CA TRP A 85 -11.49 6.21 1.11
C TRP A 85 -11.82 4.75 0.76
N HIS A 86 -11.34 3.80 1.56
CA HIS A 86 -11.62 2.38 1.38
C HIS A 86 -11.85 1.70 2.73
N VAL A 87 -13.12 1.48 3.05
CA VAL A 87 -13.52 0.92 4.34
C VAL A 87 -13.52 -0.59 4.27
N MET A 88 -12.59 -1.21 4.96
CA MET A 88 -12.58 -2.65 5.22
C MET A 88 -13.47 -2.99 6.41
N SER A 89 -13.86 -4.26 6.55
CA SER A 89 -14.72 -4.71 7.65
C SER A 89 -14.17 -4.34 9.03
N GLN A 90 -12.85 -4.44 9.22
CA GLN A 90 -12.16 -4.10 10.46
C GLN A 90 -12.22 -2.61 10.81
N MET A 91 -12.45 -1.75 9.81
CA MET A 91 -12.50 -0.29 9.97
C MET A 91 -13.86 0.22 10.43
N ARG A 92 -14.92 -0.58 10.29
CA ARG A 92 -16.29 -0.14 10.59
C ARG A 92 -16.44 0.36 12.02
N ASN A 93 -15.89 -0.39 12.97
CA ASN A 93 -15.95 0.00 14.38
C ASN A 93 -15.29 1.36 14.66
N LEU A 94 -14.22 1.71 13.93
CA LEU A 94 -13.54 3.00 14.05
C LEU A 94 -14.38 4.15 13.48
N LEU A 95 -15.09 3.88 12.38
CA LEU A 95 -16.02 4.85 11.79
C LEU A 95 -17.22 5.07 12.70
N ASP A 96 -17.82 4.00 13.21
CA ASP A 96 -18.98 4.07 14.11
C ASP A 96 -18.64 4.79 15.42
N ALA A 97 -17.41 4.62 15.90
CA ALA A 97 -16.88 5.33 17.06
C ALA A 97 -16.45 6.80 16.76
N GLY A 98 -16.49 7.24 15.51
CA GLY A 98 -16.04 8.57 15.11
C GLY A 98 -14.53 8.77 15.18
N VAL A 99 -13.75 7.67 15.25
CA VAL A 99 -12.27 7.68 15.28
C VAL A 99 -11.70 7.86 13.89
N ALA A 100 -12.36 7.26 12.90
CA ALA A 100 -11.98 7.39 11.51
C ALA A 100 -13.03 8.18 10.73
N GLU A 101 -12.57 8.87 9.68
CA GLU A 101 -13.42 9.62 8.74
C GLU A 101 -13.39 8.92 7.37
N TYR A 102 -14.56 8.72 6.79
CA TYR A 102 -14.68 8.22 5.43
C TYR A 102 -14.69 9.37 4.42
N ILE A 103 -13.80 9.30 3.43
CA ILE A 103 -13.74 10.25 2.32
C ILE A 103 -14.30 9.57 1.06
N PRO A 104 -15.46 9.93 0.56
CA PRO A 104 -15.98 9.38 -0.69
C PRO A 104 -15.16 9.88 -1.88
N ALA A 105 -14.24 9.06 -2.37
CA ALA A 105 -13.37 9.38 -3.49
C ALA A 105 -13.13 8.16 -4.38
N LYS A 106 -13.03 8.39 -5.68
CA LYS A 106 -12.57 7.38 -6.64
C LYS A 106 -11.05 7.23 -6.54
N ALA A 107 -10.51 6.02 -6.73
CA ALA A 107 -9.08 5.76 -6.71
C ALA A 107 -8.30 6.71 -7.65
N SER A 108 -8.85 7.01 -8.83
CA SER A 108 -8.25 7.94 -9.80
C SER A 108 -8.19 9.40 -9.34
N GLN A 109 -8.93 9.78 -8.32
CA GLN A 109 -8.91 11.14 -7.76
C GLN A 109 -7.83 11.32 -6.69
N ILE A 110 -7.37 10.23 -6.07
CA ILE A 110 -6.44 10.28 -4.94
C ILE A 110 -5.15 11.04 -5.28
N PRO A 111 -4.50 10.84 -6.44
CA PRO A 111 -3.31 11.62 -6.79
C PRO A 111 -3.51 13.13 -6.73
N SER A 112 -4.66 13.65 -7.17
CA SER A 112 -4.97 15.07 -7.09
C SER A 112 -5.33 15.53 -5.67
N LEU A 113 -5.96 14.65 -4.90
CA LEU A 113 -6.34 14.92 -3.52
C LEU A 113 -5.14 14.99 -2.58
N ILE A 114 -4.07 14.25 -2.84
CA ILE A 114 -2.80 14.32 -2.09
C ILE A 114 -2.31 15.78 -2.04
N LYS A 115 -2.29 16.45 -3.18
CA LYS A 115 -1.91 17.87 -3.27
C LYS A 115 -2.90 18.78 -2.57
N LYS A 116 -4.21 18.54 -2.78
CA LYS A 116 -5.28 19.34 -2.17
C LYS A 116 -5.29 19.20 -0.64
N TRP A 117 -5.03 18.01 -0.13
CA TRP A 117 -4.94 17.75 1.30
C TRP A 117 -3.63 18.25 1.91
N LYS A 118 -2.68 18.74 1.09
CA LYS A 118 -1.37 19.20 1.53
C LYS A 118 -0.64 18.13 2.36
N ILE A 119 -0.61 16.91 1.85
CA ILE A 119 0.13 15.83 2.48
C ILE A 119 1.61 16.21 2.48
N ASP A 120 2.25 16.10 3.62
CA ASP A 120 3.65 16.48 3.81
C ASP A 120 4.59 15.28 3.98
N THR A 121 4.06 14.15 4.40
CA THR A 121 4.85 12.96 4.71
C THR A 121 4.26 11.71 4.05
N ALA A 122 5.07 10.99 3.28
CA ALA A 122 4.71 9.71 2.70
C ALA A 122 5.41 8.56 3.43
N LEU A 123 4.66 7.58 3.92
CA LEU A 123 5.16 6.33 4.47
C LEU A 123 5.01 5.24 3.42
N VAL A 124 6.12 4.65 2.98
CA VAL A 124 6.11 3.70 1.88
C VAL A 124 6.89 2.42 2.23
N ARG A 125 6.32 1.25 1.91
CA ARG A 125 7.03 -0.03 1.96
C ARG A 125 7.56 -0.35 0.57
N ILE A 126 8.84 -0.67 0.48
CA ILE A 126 9.56 -0.86 -0.78
C ILE A 126 10.57 -2.00 -0.70
N SER A 127 10.94 -2.56 -1.85
CA SER A 127 12.01 -3.53 -1.97
C SER A 127 13.38 -2.93 -1.59
N PRO A 128 14.42 -3.74 -1.38
CA PRO A 128 15.80 -3.27 -1.51
C PRO A 128 16.03 -2.58 -2.87
N LYS A 129 17.02 -1.70 -2.95
CA LYS A 129 17.37 -1.02 -4.21
C LYS A 129 18.06 -1.97 -5.20
N ASP A 130 17.83 -1.71 -6.48
CA ASP A 130 18.62 -2.33 -7.55
C ASP A 130 19.99 -1.63 -7.72
N GLU A 131 20.83 -2.13 -8.64
CA GLU A 131 22.16 -1.58 -8.93
C GLU A 131 22.12 -0.11 -9.41
N LYS A 132 20.97 0.37 -9.83
CA LYS A 132 20.75 1.76 -10.30
C LYS A 132 20.09 2.65 -9.25
N GLY A 133 19.97 2.17 -8.02
CA GLY A 133 19.34 2.92 -6.92
C GLY A 133 17.82 2.99 -6.95
N PHE A 134 17.15 2.11 -7.71
CA PHE A 134 15.69 2.08 -7.76
C PHE A 134 15.12 0.99 -6.87
N HIS A 135 14.07 1.35 -6.16
CA HIS A 135 13.24 0.48 -5.35
C HIS A 135 11.92 0.17 -6.06
N SER A 136 11.42 -1.05 -5.90
CA SER A 136 10.09 -1.45 -6.35
C SER A 136 9.05 -1.14 -5.27
N LEU A 137 7.85 -0.75 -5.70
CA LEU A 137 6.66 -0.67 -4.85
C LEU A 137 5.97 -2.04 -4.65
N GLY A 138 6.54 -3.10 -5.21
CA GLY A 138 6.01 -4.45 -5.13
C GLY A 138 4.62 -4.56 -5.76
N ALA A 139 3.74 -5.30 -5.09
CA ALA A 139 2.39 -5.57 -5.57
C ALA A 139 1.43 -4.37 -5.44
N THR A 140 1.79 -3.31 -4.73
CA THR A 140 0.83 -2.26 -4.35
C THR A 140 1.37 -0.85 -4.59
N GLY A 141 1.56 -0.48 -5.85
CA GLY A 141 1.99 0.88 -6.22
C GLY A 141 0.91 1.94 -5.98
N SER A 142 -0.30 1.68 -6.44
CA SER A 142 -1.48 2.54 -6.25
C SER A 142 -1.15 4.04 -6.42
N TYR A 143 -1.54 4.86 -5.44
CA TYR A 143 -1.30 6.31 -5.39
C TYR A 143 0.11 6.69 -4.89
N MET A 144 0.93 5.71 -4.48
CA MET A 144 2.20 6.01 -3.79
C MET A 144 3.24 6.67 -4.69
N CYS A 145 3.24 6.40 -6.00
CA CYS A 145 4.12 7.12 -6.91
C CYS A 145 3.90 8.62 -6.90
N GLU A 146 2.65 9.07 -6.83
CA GLU A 146 2.34 10.50 -6.71
C GLU A 146 2.66 11.01 -5.31
N ALA A 147 2.37 10.24 -4.27
CA ALA A 147 2.70 10.61 -2.90
C ALA A 147 4.20 10.87 -2.73
N VAL A 148 5.04 9.92 -3.15
CA VAL A 148 6.51 10.04 -3.06
C VAL A 148 7.06 11.25 -3.85
N LYS A 149 6.47 11.56 -5.01
CA LYS A 149 6.90 12.72 -5.82
C LYS A 149 6.42 14.05 -5.27
N SER A 150 5.31 14.07 -4.55
CA SER A 150 4.64 15.30 -4.10
C SER A 150 4.94 15.66 -2.66
N CYS A 151 5.27 14.69 -1.82
CA CYS A 151 5.53 14.94 -0.40
C CYS A 151 6.97 15.40 -0.18
N PRO A 152 7.19 16.44 0.63
CA PRO A 152 8.54 16.90 0.98
C PRO A 152 9.31 15.91 1.86
N THR A 153 8.61 15.02 2.58
CA THR A 153 9.23 13.99 3.42
C THR A 153 8.75 12.62 2.97
N VAL A 154 9.70 11.74 2.65
CA VAL A 154 9.42 10.34 2.31
C VAL A 154 10.17 9.43 3.27
N ILE A 155 9.45 8.63 4.04
CA ILE A 155 10.02 7.67 4.98
C ILE A 155 9.73 6.27 4.44
N ALA A 156 10.79 5.51 4.19
CA ALA A 156 10.69 4.18 3.59
C ALA A 156 10.90 3.06 4.61
N GLU A 157 10.03 2.06 4.56
CA GLU A 157 10.22 0.75 5.18
C GLU A 157 10.76 -0.19 4.12
N ILE A 158 12.04 -0.57 4.22
CA ILE A 158 12.71 -1.47 3.28
C ILE A 158 12.48 -2.90 3.71
N ASP A 159 11.91 -3.70 2.82
CA ASP A 159 11.53 -5.08 3.07
C ASP A 159 12.04 -6.00 1.96
N GLU A 160 12.80 -7.02 2.35
CA GLU A 160 13.38 -8.00 1.43
C GLU A 160 12.33 -8.91 0.78
N ASP A 161 11.13 -9.03 1.39
CA ASP A 161 10.02 -9.82 0.86
C ASP A 161 9.22 -9.06 -0.22
N VAL A 162 9.45 -7.75 -0.40
CA VAL A 162 8.79 -6.97 -1.47
C VAL A 162 9.39 -7.32 -2.83
N PRO A 163 8.61 -7.91 -3.76
CA PRO A 163 9.13 -8.32 -5.06
C PRO A 163 9.47 -7.13 -5.95
N HIS A 164 10.50 -7.30 -6.78
CA HIS A 164 10.75 -6.38 -7.89
C HIS A 164 9.73 -6.64 -9.00
N THR A 165 8.88 -5.66 -9.27
CA THR A 165 7.83 -5.73 -10.29
C THR A 165 8.12 -4.79 -11.46
N PHE A 166 7.56 -5.13 -12.65
CA PHE A 166 7.58 -4.26 -13.82
C PHE A 166 6.55 -3.15 -13.65
N GLY A 167 6.94 -2.04 -13.10
CA GLY A 167 6.02 -0.93 -12.84
C GLY A 167 6.75 0.32 -12.43
N ASN A 168 6.03 1.20 -11.76
CA ASN A 168 6.62 2.41 -11.22
C ASN A 168 7.62 2.06 -10.12
N ARG A 169 8.80 2.68 -10.19
CA ARG A 169 9.88 2.54 -9.23
C ARG A 169 10.20 3.87 -8.58
N ILE A 170 10.78 3.83 -7.41
CA ILE A 170 11.20 4.99 -6.64
C ILE A 170 12.72 5.01 -6.61
N HIS A 171 13.34 6.09 -7.05
CA HIS A 171 14.78 6.28 -6.91
C HIS A 171 15.13 6.69 -5.48
N GLU A 172 16.21 6.18 -4.92
CA GLU A 172 16.67 6.45 -3.55
C GLU A 172 16.80 7.94 -3.20
N SER A 173 17.11 8.78 -4.20
CA SER A 173 17.19 10.25 -4.01
C SER A 173 15.88 10.92 -3.58
N LEU A 174 14.74 10.22 -3.68
CA LEU A 174 13.44 10.72 -3.21
C LEU A 174 13.15 10.31 -1.77
N ILE A 175 13.99 9.50 -1.15
CA ILE A 175 13.79 8.96 0.19
C ILE A 175 14.52 9.85 1.18
N SER A 176 13.78 10.44 2.12
CA SER A 176 14.34 11.30 3.17
C SER A 176 14.95 10.49 4.32
N SER A 177 14.39 9.31 4.58
CA SER A 177 14.84 8.43 5.66
C SER A 177 14.31 7.01 5.44
N CYS A 178 14.99 6.01 5.97
CA CYS A 178 14.55 4.63 5.85
C CYS A 178 14.81 3.79 7.11
N ILE A 179 14.02 2.71 7.25
CA ILE A 179 14.18 1.68 8.27
C ILE A 179 14.00 0.32 7.63
N LYS A 180 14.66 -0.70 8.17
CA LYS A 180 14.38 -2.09 7.77
C LYS A 180 13.03 -2.54 8.33
N SER A 181 12.24 -3.25 7.52
CA SER A 181 10.98 -3.87 8.01
C SER A 181 11.28 -4.89 9.11
N GLU A 182 10.52 -4.82 10.18
CA GLU A 182 10.53 -5.81 11.27
C GLU A 182 9.30 -6.72 11.21
N GLU A 183 8.37 -6.41 10.34
CA GLU A 183 7.07 -7.07 10.24
C GLU A 183 6.94 -7.72 8.86
N LYS A 184 6.35 -8.90 8.84
CA LYS A 184 6.02 -9.56 7.58
C LYS A 184 5.10 -8.68 6.72
N MET A 185 5.23 -8.82 5.41
CA MET A 185 4.34 -8.14 4.47
C MET A 185 2.90 -8.61 4.72
N PRO A 186 1.93 -7.69 4.86
CA PRO A 186 0.53 -8.06 5.01
C PRO A 186 0.03 -8.86 3.82
N ALA A 187 -0.74 -9.92 4.07
CA ALA A 187 -1.35 -10.73 3.04
C ALA A 187 -2.87 -10.53 3.02
N TYR A 188 -3.43 -10.36 1.85
CA TYR A 188 -4.89 -10.33 1.68
C TYR A 188 -5.44 -11.74 1.92
N LYS A 189 -6.37 -11.86 2.85
CA LYS A 189 -7.06 -13.13 3.13
C LYS A 189 -8.44 -13.09 2.52
N ILE A 190 -8.74 -14.10 1.73
CA ILE A 190 -10.05 -14.28 1.13
C ILE A 190 -11.03 -14.72 2.21
N GLY A 191 -12.27 -14.20 2.12
CA GLY A 191 -13.36 -14.69 2.97
C GLY A 191 -13.74 -16.14 2.63
N SER A 192 -14.16 -16.90 3.64
CA SER A 192 -14.48 -18.33 3.54
C SER A 192 -15.83 -18.68 2.87
N ASP A 193 -16.56 -17.70 2.36
CA ASP A 193 -17.88 -17.93 1.75
C ASP A 193 -17.73 -18.23 0.24
N ILE A 194 -17.44 -19.50 -0.06
CA ILE A 194 -17.09 -19.96 -1.40
C ILE A 194 -18.31 -20.45 -2.19
N GLY A 195 -19.38 -20.95 -1.55
CA GLY A 195 -20.46 -21.68 -2.19
C GLY A 195 -21.15 -20.94 -3.34
N ASP A 196 -21.72 -19.78 -3.09
CA ASP A 196 -22.40 -18.99 -4.13
C ASP A 196 -21.43 -18.41 -5.17
N SER A 197 -20.19 -18.15 -4.76
CA SER A 197 -19.14 -17.61 -5.63
C SER A 197 -18.77 -18.57 -6.75
N GLU A 198 -18.74 -19.87 -6.50
CA GLU A 198 -18.46 -20.90 -7.52
C GLU A 198 -19.58 -20.98 -8.54
N VAL A 199 -20.84 -20.94 -8.10
CA VAL A 199 -22.01 -20.95 -8.99
C VAL A 199 -22.03 -19.71 -9.87
N ILE A 200 -21.79 -18.55 -9.30
CA ILE A 200 -21.70 -17.28 -10.03
C ILE A 200 -20.55 -17.34 -11.05
N ALA A 201 -19.40 -17.81 -10.65
CA ALA A 201 -18.24 -17.96 -11.54
C ALA A 201 -18.56 -18.86 -12.74
N ALA A 202 -19.23 -20.00 -12.52
CA ALA A 202 -19.63 -20.91 -13.60
C ALA A 202 -20.56 -20.25 -14.64
N HIS A 203 -21.39 -19.31 -14.23
CA HIS A 203 -22.18 -18.51 -15.15
C HIS A 203 -21.35 -17.46 -15.88
N ILE A 204 -20.41 -16.80 -15.20
CA ILE A 204 -19.54 -15.79 -15.80
C ILE A 204 -18.65 -16.39 -16.87
N ILE A 205 -18.04 -17.56 -16.63
CA ILE A 205 -17.16 -18.25 -17.60
C ILE A 205 -17.84 -18.45 -18.96
N LYS A 206 -19.13 -18.81 -18.96
CA LYS A 206 -19.90 -19.02 -20.19
C LYS A 206 -20.10 -17.76 -21.02
N LEU A 207 -19.94 -16.59 -20.42
CA LEU A 207 -20.13 -15.30 -21.06
C LEU A 207 -18.83 -14.69 -21.58
N ILE A 208 -17.67 -15.28 -21.26
CA ILE A 208 -16.36 -14.75 -21.65
C ILE A 208 -16.04 -15.22 -23.08
N PRO A 209 -15.87 -14.28 -24.03
CA PRO A 209 -15.41 -14.64 -25.36
C PRO A 209 -13.93 -15.02 -25.38
N GLN A 210 -13.52 -15.79 -26.37
CA GLN A 210 -12.11 -16.02 -26.69
C GLN A 210 -11.37 -14.69 -26.96
N ASN A 211 -10.08 -14.65 -26.68
CA ASN A 211 -9.22 -13.47 -26.88
C ASN A 211 -9.63 -12.21 -26.11
N SER A 212 -10.41 -12.34 -25.05
CA SER A 212 -10.89 -11.22 -24.23
C SER A 212 -9.77 -10.59 -23.38
N THR A 213 -9.98 -9.33 -23.05
CA THR A 213 -9.25 -8.66 -21.95
C THR A 213 -10.17 -8.58 -20.75
N LEU A 214 -9.76 -9.20 -19.64
CA LEU A 214 -10.53 -9.27 -18.41
C LEU A 214 -9.96 -8.29 -17.39
N GLN A 215 -10.82 -7.50 -16.79
CA GLN A 215 -10.45 -6.71 -15.60
C GLN A 215 -10.88 -7.50 -14.38
N ILE A 216 -9.89 -7.86 -13.58
CA ILE A 216 -10.08 -8.64 -12.36
C ILE A 216 -10.01 -7.73 -11.13
N GLY A 217 -10.91 -7.97 -10.17
CA GLY A 217 -10.89 -7.39 -8.84
C GLY A 217 -10.41 -8.39 -7.80
N ILE A 218 -10.47 -8.01 -6.54
CA ILE A 218 -10.25 -8.89 -5.37
C ILE A 218 -11.59 -9.32 -4.79
N GLY A 219 -11.65 -10.53 -4.25
CA GLY A 219 -12.83 -11.09 -3.57
C GLY A 219 -13.18 -12.48 -4.08
N SER A 220 -14.04 -13.18 -3.34
CA SER A 220 -14.36 -14.60 -3.55
C SER A 220 -14.86 -14.91 -4.98
N ILE A 221 -15.73 -14.07 -5.55
CA ILE A 221 -16.23 -14.26 -6.92
C ILE A 221 -15.10 -14.15 -7.94
N SER A 222 -14.24 -13.13 -7.83
CA SER A 222 -13.11 -12.95 -8.76
C SER A 222 -12.16 -14.14 -8.73
N GLU A 223 -11.87 -14.65 -7.56
CA GLU A 223 -10.99 -15.81 -7.38
C GLU A 223 -11.62 -17.12 -7.88
N SER A 224 -12.92 -17.34 -7.61
CA SER A 224 -13.64 -18.46 -8.18
C SER A 224 -13.67 -18.40 -9.71
N VAL A 225 -13.83 -17.22 -10.31
CA VAL A 225 -13.72 -17.04 -11.76
C VAL A 225 -12.33 -17.42 -12.26
N MET A 226 -11.28 -16.93 -11.60
CA MET A 226 -9.90 -17.25 -12.00
C MET A 226 -9.59 -18.74 -11.87
N SER A 227 -10.00 -19.38 -10.78
CA SER A 227 -9.82 -20.83 -10.58
C SER A 227 -10.54 -21.67 -11.65
N GLN A 228 -11.73 -21.24 -12.07
CA GLN A 228 -12.48 -21.94 -13.13
C GLN A 228 -11.92 -21.63 -14.53
N LEU A 229 -11.32 -20.45 -14.75
CA LEU A 229 -10.64 -20.13 -16.01
C LEU A 229 -9.47 -21.07 -16.27
N LEU A 230 -8.72 -21.46 -15.25
CA LEU A 230 -7.62 -22.45 -15.34
C LEU A 230 -8.09 -23.81 -15.91
N GLN A 231 -9.35 -24.16 -15.67
CA GLN A 231 -9.95 -25.43 -16.12
C GLN A 231 -10.76 -25.26 -17.41
N SER A 232 -10.83 -24.07 -17.96
CA SER A 232 -11.61 -23.77 -19.16
C SER A 232 -10.80 -23.95 -20.44
N ASN A 233 -11.49 -24.01 -21.58
CA ASN A 233 -10.90 -24.00 -22.92
C ASN A 233 -10.77 -22.57 -23.50
N LEU A 234 -10.78 -21.54 -22.65
CA LEU A 234 -10.61 -20.17 -23.08
C LEU A 234 -9.12 -19.86 -23.27
N GLU A 235 -8.77 -19.35 -24.44
CA GLU A 235 -7.40 -19.10 -24.85
C GLU A 235 -7.16 -17.62 -25.16
N SER A 236 -5.88 -17.24 -25.17
CA SER A 236 -5.41 -15.88 -25.51
C SER A 236 -6.06 -14.78 -24.69
N LEU A 237 -6.34 -15.05 -23.43
CA LEU A 237 -6.87 -14.06 -22.49
C LEU A 237 -5.77 -13.08 -22.06
N ARG A 238 -6.17 -11.84 -21.87
CA ARG A 238 -5.34 -10.78 -21.28
C ARG A 238 -5.98 -10.31 -20.00
N PHE A 239 -5.17 -9.91 -19.05
CA PHE A 239 -5.62 -9.48 -17.72
C PHE A 239 -5.21 -8.04 -17.44
N ALA A 240 -6.09 -7.31 -16.75
CA ALA A 240 -5.87 -5.98 -16.25
C ALA A 240 -6.48 -5.83 -14.86
N GLY A 241 -6.03 -4.86 -14.10
CA GLY A 241 -6.55 -4.60 -12.75
C GLY A 241 -5.69 -5.22 -11.66
N MET A 242 -6.33 -5.89 -10.72
CA MET A 242 -5.65 -6.49 -9.56
C MET A 242 -5.32 -7.95 -9.84
N GLY A 243 -4.17 -8.42 -9.37
CA GLY A 243 -3.80 -9.83 -9.41
C GLY A 243 -4.39 -10.59 -8.22
N CYS A 244 -4.70 -11.87 -8.42
CA CYS A 244 -5.04 -12.83 -7.37
C CYS A 244 -4.22 -14.11 -7.56
N ASP A 245 -4.07 -14.89 -6.49
CA ASP A 245 -3.17 -16.05 -6.48
C ASP A 245 -3.39 -17.03 -7.63
N PRO A 246 -4.65 -17.42 -8.01
CA PRO A 246 -4.87 -18.32 -9.15
C PRO A 246 -4.35 -17.80 -10.49
N MET A 247 -4.05 -16.49 -10.61
CA MET A 247 -3.47 -15.97 -11.86
C MET A 247 -2.02 -16.43 -12.06
N SER A 248 -1.26 -16.69 -10.99
CA SER A 248 0.10 -17.20 -11.11
C SER A 248 0.15 -18.52 -11.86
N ASP A 249 -0.82 -19.40 -11.59
CA ASP A 249 -0.90 -20.73 -12.21
C ASP A 249 -1.26 -20.69 -13.70
N MET A 250 -1.65 -19.52 -14.24
CA MET A 250 -1.95 -19.34 -15.67
C MET A 250 -0.71 -19.02 -16.51
N PHE A 251 0.41 -18.71 -15.89
CA PHE A 251 1.63 -18.28 -16.58
C PHE A 251 2.77 -19.28 -16.45
N ASP A 252 2.56 -20.38 -15.73
CA ASP A 252 3.45 -21.55 -15.66
C ASP A 252 3.09 -22.58 -16.75
#